data_cceccc241269f9d393c61a86676d268d
#
_entry.id   cceccc241269f9d393c61a86676d268d
#
_cell.length_a   1.000
_cell.length_b   1.000
_cell.length_c   1.000
_cell.angle_alpha   90.00
_cell.angle_beta   90.00
_cell.angle_gamma   90.00
#
_symmetry.space_group_name_H-M   'P 1'
#
loop_
_entity.id
_entity.type
_entity.pdbx_description
1 polymer ?
#
loop_
_entity_poly.entity_id
_entity_poly.type
_entity_poly.pdbx_seq_one_letter_code
_entity_poly.pdbx_strand_id
1 'polypeptide(L)'
;LAHQVLHAKKMQSEGKEFKPIYGIEAYFIDSVTKWKEEYEEVQKTKKNRKKEGMSLAIEDETATKRQEKNILNRRAHLVILAQNQKGLSNLFQLVSKSFHPDNFYRYPRMDYEMLAEHNEGLIVSSACMGGPLSKCYWNNREEGNETVQKAMVDTVERFQSIFGDRFYCELQWNSIPEQHEINKNIIEAAGKTNCRMVSTADSHYPTPDTFKDRELYKQLGWLGASKPDYAEDILPQRREDLKYELYPKNGDEMWESYKNYSKQCEVNYDDELVRESIKETYRIAHERIDNYYPDNTVRLPDFVVPDGSTANQELDRLCDEGLREYGFNSKSDYVERIKQELQVIKDRGFSKYFLTMKAVSDEAKKTQLVGAGRGSAAGSLVAYVLGITGIDPLKYGLLFSRFLRKDATDYPDIDYDVSDPMKLKEFLIKKWGENTVVPISNFNTLQLRSLIKDISKFYGVDFTEVNKVTSVMIKEATPAAKKAHG
;
A
#
# COMPACT_ATOMS: atom_id res chain seq x y z
N LEU A 1 -4.95 -2.36 4.61
CA LEU A 1 -5.82 -1.56 5.48
C LEU A 1 -7.30 -1.99 5.37
N ALA A 2 -7.94 -1.93 4.19
CA ALA A 2 -9.37 -2.26 4.03
C ALA A 2 -9.71 -3.68 4.52
N HIS A 3 -8.93 -4.69 4.14
CA HIS A 3 -9.11 -6.07 4.62
C HIS A 3 -8.96 -6.20 6.13
N GLN A 4 -8.01 -5.49 6.74
CA GLN A 4 -7.83 -5.49 8.20
C GLN A 4 -9.05 -4.89 8.91
N VAL A 5 -9.58 -3.78 8.39
CA VAL A 5 -10.80 -3.14 8.93
C VAL A 5 -12.00 -4.06 8.83
N LEU A 6 -12.21 -4.71 7.67
CA LEU A 6 -13.32 -5.65 7.47
C LEU A 6 -13.19 -6.87 8.40
N HIS A 7 -11.97 -7.40 8.53
CA HIS A 7 -11.71 -8.52 9.45
C HIS A 7 -11.97 -8.14 10.90
N ALA A 8 -11.48 -6.98 11.36
CA ALA A 8 -11.70 -6.50 12.71
C ALA A 8 -13.20 -6.33 13.01
N LYS A 9 -13.95 -5.70 12.11
CA LYS A 9 -15.41 -5.55 12.24
C LYS A 9 -16.13 -6.91 12.30
N LYS A 10 -15.70 -7.88 11.50
CA LYS A 10 -16.23 -9.25 11.53
C LYS A 10 -15.97 -9.91 12.89
N MET A 11 -14.73 -9.87 13.37
CA MET A 11 -14.37 -10.47 14.68
C MET A 11 -15.19 -9.85 15.81
N GLN A 12 -15.36 -8.53 15.81
CA GLN A 12 -16.17 -7.84 16.81
C GLN A 12 -17.66 -8.21 16.71
N SER A 13 -18.22 -8.38 15.50
CA SER A 13 -19.60 -8.84 15.31
C SER A 13 -19.83 -10.27 15.81
N GLU A 14 -18.76 -11.08 15.87
CA GLU A 14 -18.76 -12.42 16.47
C GLU A 14 -18.54 -12.39 18.00
N GLY A 15 -18.50 -11.20 18.62
CA GLY A 15 -18.27 -11.04 20.05
C GLY A 15 -16.83 -11.27 20.50
N LYS A 16 -15.88 -11.28 19.58
CA LYS A 16 -14.45 -11.43 19.88
C LYS A 16 -13.82 -10.07 20.10
N GLU A 17 -12.97 -9.94 21.11
CA GLU A 17 -12.15 -8.77 21.30
C GLU A 17 -11.05 -8.74 20.23
N PHE A 18 -11.04 -7.71 19.40
CA PHE A 18 -10.05 -7.52 18.36
C PHE A 18 -9.79 -6.02 18.13
N LYS A 19 -8.54 -5.61 18.32
CA LYS A 19 -8.09 -4.24 18.13
C LYS A 19 -7.15 -4.17 16.92
N PRO A 20 -7.51 -3.49 15.84
CA PRO A 20 -6.63 -3.31 14.70
C PRO A 20 -5.52 -2.30 15.03
N ILE A 21 -4.29 -2.60 14.64
CA ILE A 21 -3.14 -1.70 14.71
C ILE A 21 -2.71 -1.38 13.28
N TYR A 22 -2.69 -0.10 12.94
CA TYR A 22 -2.34 0.37 11.60
C TYR A 22 -0.92 0.87 11.55
N GLY A 23 -0.14 0.41 10.57
CA GLY A 23 1.25 0.79 10.43
C GLY A 23 1.81 0.43 9.07
N ILE A 24 3.07 0.80 8.86
CA ILE A 24 3.86 0.45 7.69
C ILE A 24 5.29 0.10 8.09
N GLU A 25 5.95 -0.70 7.27
CA GLU A 25 7.39 -0.75 7.17
C GLU A 25 7.81 0.21 6.04
N ALA A 26 8.42 1.33 6.42
CA ALA A 26 8.84 2.40 5.52
C ALA A 26 10.28 2.20 5.05
N TYR A 27 10.62 2.78 3.90
CA TYR A 27 12.00 2.94 3.47
C TYR A 27 12.52 4.32 3.88
N PHE A 28 13.51 4.33 4.73
CA PHE A 28 14.09 5.51 5.34
C PHE A 28 15.49 5.81 4.83
N ILE A 29 15.82 7.09 4.68
CA ILE A 29 17.18 7.62 4.47
C ILE A 29 17.35 8.91 5.27
N ASP A 30 18.58 9.32 5.50
CA ASP A 30 18.87 10.52 6.32
C ASP A 30 18.37 11.82 5.70
N SER A 31 18.45 11.95 4.37
CA SER A 31 17.95 13.09 3.60
C SER A 31 17.68 12.70 2.16
N VAL A 32 16.44 12.92 1.71
CA VAL A 32 16.02 12.72 0.32
C VAL A 32 16.71 13.75 -0.59
N THR A 33 16.86 14.98 -0.12
CA THR A 33 17.53 16.06 -0.88
C THR A 33 18.98 15.71 -1.21
N LYS A 34 19.77 15.31 -0.21
CA LYS A 34 21.16 14.88 -0.43
C LYS A 34 21.25 13.64 -1.32
N TRP A 35 20.34 12.70 -1.15
CA TRP A 35 20.27 11.51 -2.00
C TRP A 35 20.03 11.86 -3.47
N LYS A 36 19.15 12.84 -3.76
CA LYS A 36 18.89 13.34 -5.13
C LYS A 36 20.14 14.01 -5.72
N GLU A 37 20.79 14.88 -4.99
CA GLU A 37 22.01 15.54 -5.42
C GLU A 37 23.09 14.54 -5.84
N GLU A 38 23.36 13.55 -5.00
CA GLU A 38 24.29 12.46 -5.31
C GLU A 38 23.87 11.65 -6.56
N TYR A 39 22.58 11.36 -6.69
CA TYR A 39 22.06 10.63 -7.85
C TYR A 39 22.21 11.43 -9.15
N GLU A 40 21.85 12.72 -9.13
CA GLU A 40 22.01 13.62 -10.28
C GLU A 40 23.47 13.78 -10.71
N GLU A 41 24.38 13.86 -9.79
CA GLU A 41 25.82 13.95 -10.06
C GLU A 41 26.31 12.70 -10.82
N VAL A 42 25.91 11.52 -10.37
CA VAL A 42 26.22 10.27 -11.08
C VAL A 42 25.60 10.24 -12.47
N GLN A 43 24.38 10.73 -12.65
CA GLN A 43 23.73 10.80 -13.96
C GLN A 43 24.41 11.81 -14.89
N LYS A 44 24.85 12.98 -14.37
CA LYS A 44 25.62 14.00 -15.13
C LYS A 44 26.95 13.41 -15.60
N THR A 45 27.66 12.72 -14.72
CA THR A 45 28.92 12.05 -15.03
C THR A 45 28.75 11.03 -16.16
N LYS A 46 27.69 10.20 -16.12
CA LYS A 46 27.36 9.25 -17.19
C LYS A 46 27.06 9.93 -18.52
N LYS A 47 26.28 11.01 -18.51
CA LYS A 47 25.93 11.77 -19.74
C LYS A 47 27.16 12.41 -20.37
N ASN A 48 28.03 12.98 -19.57
CA ASN A 48 29.24 13.63 -20.07
C ASN A 48 30.21 12.61 -20.68
N ARG A 49 30.43 11.48 -20.02
CA ARG A 49 31.25 10.37 -20.53
C ARG A 49 30.72 9.81 -21.87
N LYS A 50 29.40 9.70 -22.04
CA LYS A 50 28.78 9.29 -23.30
C LYS A 50 28.99 10.30 -24.43
N LYS A 51 29.00 11.62 -24.12
CA LYS A 51 29.20 12.67 -25.12
C LYS A 51 30.64 12.76 -25.61
N GLU A 52 31.61 12.46 -24.73
CA GLU A 52 33.02 12.52 -25.05
C GLU A 52 33.56 11.31 -25.80
N GLY A 53 32.70 10.33 -26.12
CA GLY A 53 33.08 9.13 -26.89
C GLY A 53 34.14 8.27 -26.20
N MET A 54 34.39 8.50 -24.92
CA MET A 54 35.34 7.71 -24.13
C MET A 54 34.81 6.30 -23.92
N SER A 55 35.39 5.36 -24.61
CA SER A 55 35.30 3.94 -24.26
C SER A 55 36.01 3.77 -22.92
N LEU A 56 35.22 3.66 -21.84
CA LEU A 56 35.75 3.37 -20.52
C LEU A 56 36.46 2.03 -20.50
N ALA A 57 37.57 1.95 -19.80
CA ALA A 57 38.05 0.66 -19.33
C ALA A 57 36.91 -0.07 -18.62
N ILE A 58 36.74 -1.37 -18.84
CA ILE A 58 35.63 -2.20 -18.31
C ILE A 58 35.50 -2.04 -16.79
N GLU A 59 36.61 -1.80 -16.09
CA GLU A 59 36.68 -1.57 -14.64
C GLU A 59 35.98 -0.28 -14.20
N ASP A 60 36.17 0.83 -14.90
CA ASP A 60 35.55 2.13 -14.59
C ASP A 60 34.04 2.15 -14.86
N GLU A 61 33.60 1.44 -15.89
CA GLU A 61 32.17 1.28 -16.18
C GLU A 61 31.48 0.43 -15.12
N THR A 62 32.14 -0.61 -14.66
CA THR A 62 31.66 -1.49 -13.59
C THR A 62 31.58 -0.76 -12.26
N ALA A 63 32.60 0.03 -11.90
CA ALA A 63 32.62 0.85 -10.70
C ALA A 63 31.49 1.89 -10.69
N THR A 64 31.27 2.59 -11.81
CA THR A 64 30.18 3.57 -11.94
C THR A 64 28.81 2.92 -11.85
N LYS A 65 28.59 1.77 -12.48
CA LYS A 65 27.34 0.99 -12.37
C LYS A 65 27.09 0.52 -10.92
N ARG A 66 28.16 0.12 -10.22
CA ARG A 66 28.08 -0.29 -8.81
C ARG A 66 27.72 0.89 -7.90
N GLN A 67 28.33 2.05 -8.10
CA GLN A 67 28.01 3.27 -7.35
C GLN A 67 26.56 3.69 -7.55
N GLU A 68 26.08 3.74 -8.79
CA GLU A 68 24.68 4.04 -9.10
C GLU A 68 23.72 3.06 -8.43
N LYS A 69 24.02 1.75 -8.53
CA LYS A 69 23.21 0.71 -7.89
C LYS A 69 23.17 0.89 -6.37
N ASN A 70 24.27 1.27 -5.75
CA ASN A 70 24.35 1.51 -4.31
C ASN A 70 23.48 2.72 -3.91
N ILE A 71 23.55 3.83 -4.65
CA ILE A 71 22.72 5.02 -4.41
C ILE A 71 21.25 4.67 -4.58
N LEU A 72 20.87 4.00 -5.69
CA LEU A 72 19.48 3.62 -5.96
C LEU A 72 18.88 2.65 -4.95
N ASN A 73 19.71 1.80 -4.36
CA ASN A 73 19.25 0.82 -3.37
C ASN A 73 19.39 1.34 -1.92
N ARG A 74 19.96 2.54 -1.70
CA ARG A 74 20.14 3.10 -0.36
C ARG A 74 18.81 3.34 0.31
N ARG A 75 18.53 2.61 1.33
CA ARG A 75 17.38 2.71 2.22
C ARG A 75 17.62 1.92 3.50
N ALA A 76 17.00 2.34 4.59
CA ALA A 76 16.83 1.55 5.80
C ALA A 76 15.35 1.19 5.95
N HIS A 77 15.05 0.12 6.67
CA HIS A 77 13.69 -0.21 7.07
C HIS A 77 13.34 0.58 8.34
N LEU A 78 12.11 1.06 8.45
CA LEU A 78 11.63 1.78 9.61
C LEU A 78 10.18 1.38 9.86
N VAL A 79 9.86 0.89 11.05
CA VAL A 79 8.46 0.56 11.39
C VAL A 79 7.79 1.80 11.95
N ILE A 80 6.62 2.13 11.43
CA ILE A 80 5.81 3.29 11.85
C ILE A 80 4.40 2.80 12.14
N LEU A 81 3.92 2.99 13.38
CA LEU A 81 2.58 2.64 13.80
C LEU A 81 1.78 3.90 14.13
N ALA A 82 0.50 3.92 13.78
CA ALA A 82 -0.39 5.01 14.11
C ALA A 82 -1.08 4.75 15.46
N GLN A 83 -0.95 5.67 16.41
CA GLN A 83 -1.54 5.57 17.74
C GLN A 83 -3.04 5.85 17.74
N ASN A 84 -3.49 6.74 16.86
CA ASN A 84 -4.85 7.27 16.81
C ASN A 84 -5.18 7.80 15.41
N GLN A 85 -6.37 8.36 15.24
CA GLN A 85 -6.84 8.91 13.95
C GLN A 85 -5.92 10.00 13.40
N LYS A 86 -5.32 10.85 14.26
CA LYS A 86 -4.36 11.87 13.83
C LYS A 86 -3.08 11.23 13.30
N GLY A 87 -2.54 10.25 14.03
CA GLY A 87 -1.38 9.47 13.58
C GLY A 87 -1.64 8.74 12.26
N LEU A 88 -2.83 8.16 12.08
CA LEU A 88 -3.19 7.53 10.81
C LEU A 88 -3.24 8.54 9.65
N SER A 89 -3.78 9.74 9.88
CA SER A 89 -3.76 10.82 8.89
C SER A 89 -2.32 11.22 8.52
N ASN A 90 -1.45 11.37 9.52
CA ASN A 90 -0.05 11.69 9.32
C ASN A 90 0.69 10.55 8.57
N LEU A 91 0.37 9.30 8.89
CA LEU A 91 0.90 8.14 8.18
C LEU A 91 0.52 8.16 6.69
N PHE A 92 -0.74 8.51 6.36
CA PHE A 92 -1.17 8.68 4.97
C PHE A 92 -0.43 9.80 4.26
N GLN A 93 -0.17 10.93 4.93
CA GLN A 93 0.63 12.03 4.38
C GLN A 93 2.07 11.58 4.09
N LEU A 94 2.71 10.90 5.02
CA LEU A 94 4.06 10.36 4.85
C LEU A 94 4.14 9.39 3.67
N VAL A 95 3.19 8.44 3.57
CA VAL A 95 3.13 7.50 2.45
C VAL A 95 2.93 8.26 1.14
N SER A 96 1.97 9.17 1.06
CA SER A 96 1.69 9.95 -0.15
C SER A 96 2.91 10.76 -0.59
N LYS A 97 3.57 11.46 0.35
CA LYS A 97 4.81 12.21 0.08
C LYS A 97 5.95 11.31 -0.42
N SER A 98 6.10 10.12 0.17
CA SER A 98 7.17 9.19 -0.23
C SER A 98 7.01 8.66 -1.67
N PHE A 99 5.77 8.58 -2.16
CA PHE A 99 5.44 8.19 -3.54
C PHE A 99 5.40 9.37 -4.53
N HIS A 100 5.52 10.62 -4.05
CA HIS A 100 5.62 11.76 -4.94
C HIS A 100 6.84 11.63 -5.89
N PRO A 101 6.76 12.01 -7.17
CA PRO A 101 7.87 11.88 -8.13
C PRO A 101 9.20 12.43 -7.63
N ASP A 102 9.15 13.44 -6.78
CA ASP A 102 10.34 14.02 -6.15
C ASP A 102 11.00 13.13 -5.09
N ASN A 103 10.27 12.23 -4.47
CA ASN A 103 10.77 11.37 -3.38
C ASN A 103 10.83 9.90 -3.79
N PHE A 104 10.25 9.55 -4.95
CA PHE A 104 10.21 8.20 -5.48
C PHE A 104 11.17 8.04 -6.66
N TYR A 105 12.13 7.18 -6.49
CA TYR A 105 12.83 6.57 -7.61
C TYR A 105 13.09 5.11 -7.26
N ARG A 106 12.44 4.19 -7.93
CA ARG A 106 12.48 2.75 -7.67
C ARG A 106 11.86 2.36 -6.33
N TYR A 107 12.05 3.17 -5.28
CA TYR A 107 11.51 2.98 -3.93
C TYR A 107 10.96 4.30 -3.37
N PRO A 108 9.82 4.26 -2.66
CA PRO A 108 9.33 5.40 -1.91
C PRO A 108 10.23 5.64 -0.68
N ARG A 109 10.71 6.86 -0.50
CA ARG A 109 11.63 7.18 0.61
C ARG A 109 11.06 8.24 1.52
N MET A 110 11.31 8.08 2.80
CA MET A 110 11.06 9.06 3.85
C MET A 110 12.39 9.46 4.50
N ASP A 111 12.48 10.67 5.00
CA ASP A 111 13.62 11.18 5.74
C ASP A 111 13.22 11.86 7.04
N TYR A 112 14.22 12.33 7.81
CA TYR A 112 13.98 13.00 9.09
C TYR A 112 13.10 14.24 8.96
N GLU A 113 13.21 15.01 7.88
CA GLU A 113 12.42 16.22 7.67
C GLU A 113 10.94 15.89 7.49
N MET A 114 10.63 14.93 6.62
CA MET A 114 9.27 14.44 6.43
C MET A 114 8.67 13.86 7.72
N LEU A 115 9.47 13.10 8.47
CA LEU A 115 9.06 12.52 9.74
C LEU A 115 8.79 13.59 10.80
N ALA A 116 9.62 14.62 10.89
CA ALA A 116 9.44 15.73 11.83
C ALA A 116 8.17 16.53 11.53
N GLU A 117 7.86 16.75 10.26
CA GLU A 117 6.64 17.46 9.83
C GLU A 117 5.34 16.71 10.18
N HIS A 118 5.38 15.38 10.21
CA HIS A 118 4.20 14.53 10.39
C HIS A 118 4.30 13.55 11.57
N ASN A 119 5.00 13.92 12.65
CA ASN A 119 5.31 13.00 13.76
C ASN A 119 4.17 12.74 14.76
N GLU A 120 3.17 13.62 14.83
CA GLU A 120 2.12 13.55 15.84
C GLU A 120 1.29 12.26 15.73
N GLY A 121 1.09 11.56 16.85
CA GLY A 121 0.32 10.33 16.92
C GLY A 121 0.99 9.12 16.25
N LEU A 122 2.31 9.17 16.03
CA LEU A 122 3.07 8.06 15.49
C LEU A 122 4.02 7.46 16.54
N ILE A 123 4.12 6.13 16.54
CA ILE A 123 5.16 5.35 17.20
C ILE A 123 6.11 4.85 16.13
N VAL A 124 7.41 4.90 16.39
CA VAL A 124 8.44 4.49 15.45
C VAL A 124 9.40 3.51 16.12
N SER A 125 9.80 2.45 15.41
CA SER A 125 10.87 1.55 15.86
C SER A 125 11.96 1.37 14.82
N SER A 126 13.14 0.98 15.29
CA SER A 126 14.35 0.87 14.47
C SER A 126 14.36 -0.30 13.47
N ALA A 127 13.31 -1.07 13.42
CA ALA A 127 13.11 -2.22 12.53
C ALA A 127 14.19 -3.31 12.64
N CYS A 128 14.37 -4.09 11.57
CA CYS A 128 15.20 -5.31 11.51
C CYS A 128 16.70 -5.03 11.24
N MET A 129 17.43 -6.06 10.80
CA MET A 129 18.83 -5.95 10.33
C MET A 129 19.02 -4.94 9.17
N GLY A 130 17.95 -4.58 8.47
CA GLY A 130 17.91 -3.54 7.45
C GLY A 130 17.63 -2.14 8.00
N GLY A 131 17.39 -1.99 9.30
CA GLY A 131 17.03 -0.74 9.96
C GLY A 131 18.16 0.25 10.15
N PRO A 132 17.87 1.49 10.61
CA PRO A 132 18.87 2.54 10.74
C PRO A 132 19.95 2.20 11.77
N LEU A 133 19.63 1.60 12.91
CA LEU A 133 20.61 1.22 13.93
C LEU A 133 21.52 0.09 13.43
N SER A 134 20.96 -0.91 12.76
CA SER A 134 21.74 -1.97 12.14
C SER A 134 22.71 -1.41 11.08
N LYS A 135 22.30 -0.36 10.35
CA LYS A 135 23.21 0.32 9.40
C LYS A 135 24.36 1.05 10.07
N CYS A 136 24.16 1.61 11.26
CA CYS A 136 25.26 2.14 12.05
C CYS A 136 26.33 1.08 12.31
N TYR A 137 25.92 -0.15 12.66
CA TYR A 137 26.83 -1.29 12.81
C TYR A 137 27.52 -1.65 11.49
N TRP A 138 26.75 -1.91 10.42
CA TRP A 138 27.32 -2.35 9.14
C TRP A 138 28.30 -1.35 8.51
N ASN A 139 28.06 -0.06 8.71
CA ASN A 139 28.87 0.99 8.10
C ASN A 139 30.15 1.26 8.90
N ASN A 140 30.18 1.00 10.21
CA ASN A 140 31.26 1.43 11.09
C ASN A 140 31.99 0.27 11.81
N ARG A 141 31.58 -0.99 11.62
CA ARG A 141 32.14 -2.15 12.36
C ARG A 141 33.64 -2.35 12.18
N GLU A 142 34.19 -1.94 11.04
CA GLU A 142 35.63 -2.04 10.75
C GLU A 142 36.43 -0.95 11.47
N GLU A 143 35.80 0.17 11.88
CA GLU A 143 36.40 1.28 12.61
C GLU A 143 36.42 1.06 14.14
N GLY A 144 35.73 0.01 14.60
CA GLY A 144 35.66 -0.39 16.00
C GLY A 144 34.38 -0.01 16.72
N ASN A 145 34.22 -0.61 17.90
CA ASN A 145 32.93 -0.56 18.62
C ASN A 145 32.57 0.86 19.10
N GLU A 146 33.55 1.71 19.42
CA GLU A 146 33.30 3.10 19.85
C GLU A 146 32.60 3.90 18.72
N THR A 147 33.06 3.75 17.47
CA THR A 147 32.48 4.41 16.31
C THR A 147 31.05 3.91 16.06
N VAL A 148 30.84 2.60 16.16
CA VAL A 148 29.49 2.00 16.06
C VAL A 148 28.57 2.59 17.13
N GLN A 149 29.02 2.58 18.40
CA GLN A 149 28.24 3.09 19.53
C GLN A 149 27.87 4.57 19.36
N LYS A 150 28.85 5.39 18.99
CA LYS A 150 28.61 6.81 18.73
C LYS A 150 27.55 7.00 17.65
N ALA A 151 27.68 6.32 16.51
CA ALA A 151 26.74 6.42 15.42
C ALA A 151 25.32 5.96 15.82
N MET A 152 25.21 4.89 16.64
CA MET A 152 23.91 4.44 17.15
C MET A 152 23.28 5.42 18.12
N VAL A 153 24.04 5.94 19.08
CA VAL A 153 23.57 6.94 20.04
C VAL A 153 23.08 8.19 19.31
N ASP A 154 23.91 8.77 18.42
CA ASP A 154 23.54 9.94 17.61
C ASP A 154 22.24 9.70 16.83
N THR A 155 22.07 8.49 16.28
CA THR A 155 20.85 8.11 15.54
C THR A 155 19.64 8.00 16.46
N VAL A 156 19.75 7.35 17.63
CA VAL A 156 18.67 7.23 18.61
C VAL A 156 18.26 8.62 19.11
N GLU A 157 19.21 9.46 19.51
CA GLU A 157 18.94 10.83 19.98
C GLU A 157 18.22 11.67 18.90
N ARG A 158 18.60 11.51 17.64
CA ARG A 158 17.94 12.18 16.53
C ARG A 158 16.49 11.74 16.35
N PHE A 159 16.19 10.43 16.44
CA PHE A 159 14.81 9.97 16.43
C PHE A 159 14.04 10.42 17.68
N GLN A 160 14.67 10.38 18.85
CA GLN A 160 14.04 10.86 20.09
C GLN A 160 13.76 12.38 20.05
N SER A 161 14.58 13.18 19.36
CA SER A 161 14.29 14.61 19.18
C SER A 161 12.99 14.87 18.39
N ILE A 162 12.56 13.92 17.56
CA ILE A 162 11.31 14.00 16.77
C ILE A 162 10.16 13.34 17.50
N PHE A 163 10.37 12.13 18.04
CA PHE A 163 9.29 11.27 18.55
C PHE A 163 9.25 11.19 20.08
N GLY A 164 10.27 11.70 20.79
CA GLY A 164 10.37 11.56 22.24
C GLY A 164 10.38 10.11 22.67
N ASP A 165 9.53 9.76 23.63
CA ASP A 165 9.35 8.41 24.18
C ASP A 165 8.55 7.46 23.26
N ARG A 166 8.18 7.93 22.05
CA ARG A 166 7.50 7.15 21.01
C ARG A 166 8.46 6.51 20.00
N PHE A 167 9.77 6.71 20.17
CA PHE A 167 10.79 5.97 19.45
C PHE A 167 11.25 4.77 20.27
N TYR A 168 11.42 3.62 19.60
CA TYR A 168 11.82 2.35 20.18
C TYR A 168 13.04 1.76 19.50
N CYS A 169 13.98 1.27 20.27
CA CYS A 169 15.06 0.40 19.81
C CYS A 169 14.52 -1.04 19.69
N GLU A 170 14.62 -1.64 18.51
CA GLU A 170 14.05 -2.95 18.22
C GLU A 170 15.10 -4.06 18.34
N LEU A 171 14.75 -5.12 19.03
CA LEU A 171 15.55 -6.32 19.20
C LEU A 171 14.90 -7.49 18.48
N GLN A 172 15.69 -8.31 17.80
CA GLN A 172 15.22 -9.52 17.12
C GLN A 172 16.06 -10.73 17.48
N TRP A 173 15.43 -11.91 17.51
CA TRP A 173 16.04 -13.15 17.96
C TRP A 173 16.09 -14.17 16.84
N ASN A 174 17.31 -14.51 16.38
CA ASN A 174 17.58 -15.48 15.33
C ASN A 174 18.98 -16.08 15.51
N SER A 175 19.39 -17.06 14.68
CA SER A 175 20.68 -17.72 14.77
C SER A 175 21.80 -17.06 13.97
N ILE A 176 21.66 -15.76 13.63
CA ILE A 176 22.67 -15.00 12.90
C ILE A 176 23.58 -14.30 13.92
N PRO A 177 24.89 -14.62 13.97
CA PRO A 177 25.80 -14.02 14.97
C PRO A 177 25.82 -12.49 14.93
N GLU A 178 25.79 -11.90 13.73
CA GLU A 178 25.79 -10.45 13.56
C GLU A 178 24.53 -9.79 14.15
N GLN A 179 23.37 -10.48 14.15
CA GLN A 179 22.17 -9.97 14.81
C GLN A 179 22.42 -9.80 16.32
N HIS A 180 23.11 -10.75 16.94
CA HIS A 180 23.44 -10.66 18.36
C HIS A 180 24.46 -9.59 18.68
N GLU A 181 25.42 -9.34 17.81
CA GLU A 181 26.33 -8.20 17.94
C GLU A 181 25.58 -6.86 17.81
N ILE A 182 24.68 -6.76 16.83
CA ILE A 182 23.79 -5.60 16.66
C ILE A 182 22.91 -5.42 17.90
N ASN A 183 22.28 -6.46 18.41
CA ASN A 183 21.45 -6.39 19.62
C ASN A 183 22.22 -5.86 20.83
N LYS A 184 23.46 -6.33 21.05
CA LYS A 184 24.33 -5.82 22.14
C LYS A 184 24.56 -4.32 22.01
N ASN A 185 24.90 -3.90 20.81
CA ASN A 185 25.14 -2.47 20.53
C ASN A 185 23.87 -1.64 20.68
N ILE A 186 22.72 -2.15 20.26
CA ILE A 186 21.41 -1.51 20.46
C ILE A 186 21.08 -1.36 21.94
N ILE A 187 21.28 -2.43 22.73
CA ILE A 187 21.04 -2.43 24.19
C ILE A 187 21.92 -1.36 24.87
N GLU A 188 23.20 -1.30 24.52
CA GLU A 188 24.12 -0.30 25.06
C GLU A 188 23.71 1.13 24.68
N ALA A 189 23.38 1.37 23.40
CA ALA A 189 22.92 2.69 22.93
C ALA A 189 21.58 3.09 23.58
N ALA A 190 20.65 2.15 23.71
CA ALA A 190 19.36 2.37 24.38
C ALA A 190 19.55 2.74 25.86
N GLY A 191 20.51 2.07 26.55
CA GLY A 191 20.87 2.40 27.93
C GLY A 191 21.45 3.81 28.08
N LYS A 192 22.34 4.22 27.17
CA LYS A 192 22.95 5.57 27.16
C LYS A 192 21.95 6.68 26.90
N THR A 193 20.93 6.41 26.07
CA THR A 193 19.91 7.39 25.66
C THR A 193 18.58 7.28 26.42
N ASN A 194 18.49 6.35 27.36
CA ASN A 194 17.26 6.01 28.05
C ASN A 194 16.10 5.71 27.08
N CYS A 195 16.40 5.06 25.95
CA CYS A 195 15.42 4.70 24.93
C CYS A 195 14.75 3.39 25.30
N ARG A 196 13.44 3.29 25.08
CA ARG A 196 12.69 2.02 25.27
C ARG A 196 13.09 1.01 24.22
N MET A 197 13.04 -0.27 24.60
CA MET A 197 13.31 -1.39 23.70
C MET A 197 12.06 -2.25 23.50
N VAL A 198 11.92 -2.82 22.30
CA VAL A 198 10.84 -3.74 21.95
C VAL A 198 11.39 -4.94 21.21
N SER A 199 10.94 -6.17 21.57
CA SER A 199 11.29 -7.40 20.85
C SER A 199 10.25 -7.73 19.81
N THR A 200 10.67 -7.95 18.55
CA THR A 200 9.78 -8.26 17.43
C THR A 200 10.25 -9.47 16.63
N ALA A 201 9.38 -10.00 15.76
CA ALA A 201 9.65 -11.18 14.95
C ALA A 201 9.92 -10.89 13.47
N ASP A 202 9.76 -9.65 13.00
CA ASP A 202 9.86 -9.30 11.56
C ASP A 202 9.01 -10.25 10.69
N SER A 203 7.70 -10.34 11.01
CA SER A 203 6.82 -11.40 10.50
C SER A 203 6.57 -11.28 8.99
N HIS A 204 6.86 -12.37 8.26
CA HIS A 204 6.72 -12.46 6.80
C HIS A 204 5.78 -13.58 6.34
N TYR A 205 5.33 -14.44 7.26
CA TYR A 205 4.37 -15.51 7.00
C TYR A 205 3.53 -15.77 8.25
N PRO A 206 2.29 -16.30 8.11
CA PRO A 206 1.31 -16.28 9.20
C PRO A 206 1.52 -17.32 10.31
N THR A 207 2.08 -18.48 9.98
CA THR A 207 2.26 -19.60 10.93
C THR A 207 3.59 -20.30 10.74
N PRO A 208 4.13 -20.99 11.77
CA PRO A 208 5.41 -21.69 11.67
C PRO A 208 5.55 -22.60 10.45
N ASP A 209 4.46 -23.28 10.05
CA ASP A 209 4.47 -24.28 8.98
C ASP A 209 4.48 -23.66 7.56
N THR A 210 4.18 -22.38 7.43
CA THR A 210 4.07 -21.70 6.13
C THR A 210 5.38 -21.06 5.63
N PHE A 211 6.51 -21.34 6.27
CA PHE A 211 7.82 -20.83 5.84
C PHE A 211 8.18 -21.29 4.41
N LYS A 212 7.83 -22.54 4.03
CA LYS A 212 8.06 -23.07 2.68
C LYS A 212 7.35 -22.26 1.60
N ASP A 213 6.11 -21.86 1.87
CA ASP A 213 5.31 -21.05 0.94
C ASP A 213 5.97 -19.68 0.68
N ARG A 214 6.53 -19.07 1.73
CA ARG A 214 7.28 -17.82 1.60
C ARG A 214 8.56 -18.01 0.79
N GLU A 215 9.34 -19.06 1.05
CA GLU A 215 10.58 -19.30 0.31
C GLU A 215 10.27 -19.60 -1.16
N LEU A 216 9.25 -20.39 -1.45
CA LEU A 216 8.77 -20.63 -2.81
C LEU A 216 8.33 -19.31 -3.48
N TYR A 217 7.55 -18.47 -2.80
CA TYR A 217 7.11 -17.18 -3.33
C TYR A 217 8.27 -16.24 -3.67
N LYS A 218 9.32 -16.21 -2.84
CA LYS A 218 10.55 -15.46 -3.14
C LYS A 218 11.21 -15.93 -4.43
N GLN A 219 11.28 -17.24 -4.62
CA GLN A 219 11.85 -17.83 -5.83
C GLN A 219 11.03 -17.48 -7.07
N LEU A 220 9.70 -17.53 -7.00
CA LEU A 220 8.81 -17.10 -8.08
C LEU A 220 9.05 -15.64 -8.52
N GLY A 221 9.33 -14.75 -7.55
CA GLY A 221 9.67 -13.36 -7.84
C GLY A 221 10.98 -13.16 -8.61
N TRP A 222 11.91 -14.11 -8.52
CA TRP A 222 13.22 -14.07 -9.22
C TRP A 222 13.21 -14.72 -10.59
N LEU A 223 12.22 -15.55 -10.91
CA LEU A 223 12.09 -16.27 -12.19
C LEU A 223 11.99 -15.39 -13.44
N GLY A 224 11.76 -14.07 -13.28
CA GLY A 224 11.75 -13.13 -14.40
C GLY A 224 13.12 -12.73 -14.95
N ALA A 225 14.23 -13.01 -14.25
CA ALA A 225 15.54 -12.44 -14.54
C ALA A 225 16.56 -13.44 -15.14
N SER A 226 16.46 -14.73 -14.87
CA SER A 226 17.31 -15.78 -15.44
C SER A 226 16.70 -17.16 -15.15
N LYS A 227 16.90 -18.13 -16.02
CA LYS A 227 16.60 -19.53 -15.73
C LYS A 227 17.55 -19.98 -14.63
N PRO A 228 17.09 -20.26 -13.44
CA PRO A 228 17.94 -20.91 -12.46
C PRO A 228 17.87 -22.41 -12.66
N ASP A 229 18.96 -23.09 -12.44
CA ASP A 229 18.94 -24.52 -12.15
C ASP A 229 18.29 -24.68 -10.78
N TYR A 230 16.97 -24.83 -10.72
CA TYR A 230 16.25 -25.05 -9.49
C TYR A 230 16.18 -26.53 -9.20
N ALA A 231 16.80 -26.89 -8.12
CA ALA A 231 16.48 -28.11 -7.41
C ALA A 231 15.56 -27.76 -6.23
N GLU A 232 14.57 -28.58 -5.94
CA GLU A 232 13.82 -28.56 -4.66
C GLU A 232 14.77 -28.52 -3.45
N ASP A 233 16.01 -28.97 -3.64
CA ASP A 233 17.10 -29.01 -2.67
C ASP A 233 17.57 -27.64 -2.16
N ILE A 234 17.21 -26.53 -2.84
CA ILE A 234 17.57 -25.17 -2.42
C ILE A 234 16.58 -24.61 -1.38
N LEU A 235 15.37 -25.18 -1.30
CA LEU A 235 14.38 -24.74 -0.33
C LEU A 235 14.65 -25.41 1.04
N PRO A 236 14.60 -24.67 2.15
CA PRO A 236 14.66 -25.26 3.48
C PRO A 236 13.56 -26.31 3.63
N GLN A 237 13.95 -27.54 3.93
CA GLN A 237 13.02 -28.66 4.04
C GLN A 237 12.42 -28.76 5.45
N ARG A 238 13.14 -28.32 6.45
CA ARG A 238 12.75 -28.38 7.85
C ARG A 238 12.87 -27.01 8.49
N ARG A 239 12.08 -26.78 9.53
CA ARG A 239 12.08 -25.53 10.30
C ARG A 239 13.46 -25.29 10.96
N GLU A 240 14.11 -26.33 11.39
CA GLU A 240 15.43 -26.29 12.04
C GLU A 240 16.54 -25.83 11.08
N ASP A 241 16.31 -25.91 9.79
CA ASP A 241 17.26 -25.44 8.76
C ASP A 241 17.21 -23.92 8.58
N LEU A 242 16.20 -23.22 9.18
CA LEU A 242 16.06 -21.78 9.09
C LEU A 242 17.01 -21.07 10.06
N LYS A 243 17.71 -20.04 9.56
CA LYS A 243 18.50 -19.13 10.41
C LYS A 243 17.62 -18.20 11.25
N TYR A 244 16.38 -17.99 10.85
CA TYR A 244 15.41 -17.10 11.48
C TYR A 244 13.98 -17.56 11.19
N GLU A 245 13.11 -17.35 12.13
CA GLU A 245 11.69 -17.67 12.02
C GLU A 245 10.86 -16.38 12.02
N LEU A 246 10.19 -16.10 10.91
CA LEU A 246 9.51 -14.83 10.62
C LEU A 246 7.98 -14.98 10.64
N TYR A 247 7.45 -15.57 11.71
CA TYR A 247 6.00 -15.63 11.96
C TYR A 247 5.64 -14.82 13.21
N PRO A 248 4.39 -14.36 13.35
CA PRO A 248 3.94 -13.65 14.54
C PRO A 248 4.07 -14.55 15.79
N LYS A 249 4.79 -14.09 16.78
CA LYS A 249 5.02 -14.83 18.03
C LYS A 249 4.28 -14.17 19.19
N ASN A 250 3.66 -14.97 20.05
CA ASN A 250 3.22 -14.52 21.36
C ASN A 250 4.42 -14.33 22.32
N GLY A 251 4.17 -13.86 23.54
CA GLY A 251 5.23 -13.55 24.49
C GLY A 251 6.09 -14.77 24.87
N ASP A 252 5.46 -15.93 25.01
CA ASP A 252 6.16 -17.18 25.40
C ASP A 252 7.01 -17.69 24.24
N GLU A 253 6.47 -17.71 23.02
CA GLU A 253 7.21 -18.08 21.80
C GLU A 253 8.38 -17.13 21.53
N MET A 254 8.22 -15.83 21.81
CA MET A 254 9.29 -14.85 21.69
C MET A 254 10.38 -15.11 22.73
N TRP A 255 9.99 -15.43 23.96
CA TRP A 255 10.92 -15.80 25.03
C TRP A 255 11.71 -17.07 24.69
N GLU A 256 11.03 -18.10 24.17
CA GLU A 256 11.67 -19.32 23.69
C GLU A 256 12.66 -19.04 22.55
N SER A 257 12.28 -18.25 21.59
CA SER A 257 13.17 -17.82 20.49
C SER A 257 14.43 -17.12 21.02
N TYR A 258 14.27 -16.19 21.96
CA TYR A 258 15.39 -15.54 22.63
C TYR A 258 16.32 -16.58 23.30
N LYS A 259 15.77 -17.46 24.15
CA LYS A 259 16.57 -18.44 24.86
C LYS A 259 17.29 -19.44 23.95
N ASN A 260 16.62 -19.91 22.90
CA ASN A 260 17.19 -20.86 21.96
C ASN A 260 18.30 -20.23 21.12
N TYR A 261 18.06 -19.06 20.53
CA TYR A 261 19.03 -18.44 19.64
C TYR A 261 20.20 -17.80 20.37
N SER A 262 20.00 -17.22 21.55
CA SER A 262 21.11 -16.73 22.37
C SER A 262 22.05 -17.86 22.80
N LYS A 263 21.49 -19.03 23.13
CA LYS A 263 22.28 -20.25 23.43
C LYS A 263 23.04 -20.76 22.21
N GLN A 264 22.38 -20.81 21.02
CA GLN A 264 23.03 -21.25 19.78
C GLN A 264 24.20 -20.36 19.37
N CYS A 265 24.06 -19.05 19.59
CA CYS A 265 25.11 -18.05 19.27
C CYS A 265 26.07 -17.79 20.45
N GLU A 266 25.95 -18.55 21.55
CA GLU A 266 26.78 -18.41 22.76
C GLU A 266 26.83 -16.98 23.34
N VAL A 267 25.68 -16.30 23.30
CA VAL A 267 25.54 -14.92 23.77
C VAL A 267 24.65 -14.85 24.99
N ASN A 268 25.12 -14.15 26.01
CA ASN A 268 24.36 -13.92 27.24
C ASN A 268 23.78 -12.49 27.22
N TYR A 269 22.53 -12.39 27.65
CA TYR A 269 21.83 -11.13 27.86
C TYR A 269 21.27 -11.06 29.28
N ASP A 270 20.90 -9.88 29.73
CA ASP A 270 20.07 -9.71 30.91
C ASP A 270 18.64 -10.17 30.62
N ASP A 271 18.23 -11.27 31.28
CA ASP A 271 16.91 -11.86 31.09
C ASP A 271 15.76 -10.89 31.44
N GLU A 272 15.93 -10.01 32.43
CA GLU A 272 14.89 -9.06 32.81
C GLU A 272 14.73 -7.97 31.74
N LEU A 273 15.82 -7.48 31.21
CA LEU A 273 15.81 -6.52 30.09
C LEU A 273 15.08 -7.10 28.88
N VAL A 274 15.37 -8.34 28.51
CA VAL A 274 14.69 -9.00 27.37
C VAL A 274 13.23 -9.23 27.68
N ARG A 275 12.88 -9.66 28.89
CA ARG A 275 11.49 -9.85 29.32
C ARG A 275 10.70 -8.54 29.24
N GLU A 276 11.27 -7.42 29.67
CA GLU A 276 10.64 -6.11 29.58
C GLU A 276 10.47 -5.66 28.12
N SER A 277 11.45 -5.93 27.24
CA SER A 277 11.31 -5.62 25.81
C SER A 277 10.22 -6.45 25.12
N ILE A 278 9.95 -7.67 25.56
CA ILE A 278 8.83 -8.50 25.10
C ILE A 278 7.50 -7.92 25.62
N LYS A 279 7.40 -7.57 26.91
CA LYS A 279 6.21 -6.96 27.50
C LYS A 279 5.86 -5.61 26.87
N GLU A 280 6.84 -4.89 26.33
CA GLU A 280 6.60 -3.60 25.70
C GLU A 280 5.70 -3.71 24.46
N THR A 281 5.67 -4.85 23.76
CA THR A 281 4.71 -5.09 22.68
C THR A 281 3.26 -5.01 23.17
N TYR A 282 3.00 -5.57 24.36
CA TYR A 282 1.68 -5.48 24.99
C TYR A 282 1.35 -4.04 25.39
N ARG A 283 2.29 -3.29 25.98
CA ARG A 283 2.09 -1.89 26.36
C ARG A 283 1.80 -1.03 25.13
N ILE A 284 2.55 -1.20 24.05
CA ILE A 284 2.29 -0.51 22.78
C ILE A 284 0.87 -0.80 22.29
N ALA A 285 0.47 -2.06 22.25
CA ALA A 285 -0.81 -2.46 21.69
C ALA A 285 -2.00 -2.03 22.57
N HIS A 286 -1.89 -2.11 23.89
CA HIS A 286 -3.01 -1.91 24.82
C HIS A 286 -3.05 -0.53 25.46
N GLU A 287 -1.90 0.08 25.74
CA GLU A 287 -1.81 1.31 26.49
C GLU A 287 -1.48 2.54 25.63
N ARG A 288 -0.77 2.35 24.51
CA ARG A 288 -0.26 3.46 23.70
C ARG A 288 -0.97 3.65 22.36
N ILE A 289 -1.74 2.70 21.91
CA ILE A 289 -2.53 2.79 20.69
C ILE A 289 -4.01 2.77 21.07
N ASP A 290 -4.77 3.74 20.55
CA ASP A 290 -6.21 3.81 20.77
C ASP A 290 -6.95 2.72 19.99
N ASN A 291 -8.18 2.41 20.42
CA ASN A 291 -9.06 1.58 19.60
C ASN A 291 -9.88 2.48 18.67
N TYR A 292 -9.51 2.52 17.40
CA TYR A 292 -10.11 3.40 16.41
C TYR A 292 -10.19 2.74 15.04
N TYR A 293 -11.02 3.30 14.16
CA TYR A 293 -11.14 2.87 12.77
C TYR A 293 -10.87 4.04 11.83
N PRO A 294 -10.33 3.78 10.62
CA PRO A 294 -10.24 4.81 9.59
C PRO A 294 -11.61 5.42 9.30
N ASP A 295 -11.64 6.73 9.08
CA ASP A 295 -12.83 7.40 8.58
C ASP A 295 -13.13 6.89 7.16
N ASN A 296 -14.29 6.28 6.99
CA ASN A 296 -14.77 5.74 5.71
C ASN A 296 -15.89 6.58 5.09
N THR A 297 -16.08 7.80 5.57
CA THR A 297 -17.06 8.74 5.00
C THR A 297 -16.68 9.07 3.57
N VAL A 298 -17.56 8.78 2.64
CA VAL A 298 -17.38 9.15 1.24
C VAL A 298 -17.56 10.66 1.12
N ARG A 299 -16.52 11.33 0.59
CA ARG A 299 -16.52 12.76 0.33
C ARG A 299 -16.40 13.01 -1.16
N LEU A 300 -17.40 13.64 -1.74
CA LEU A 300 -17.32 14.12 -3.11
C LEU A 300 -16.71 15.52 -3.14
N PRO A 301 -16.06 15.91 -4.26
CA PRO A 301 -15.68 17.29 -4.48
C PRO A 301 -16.89 18.20 -4.32
N ASP A 302 -16.69 19.41 -3.78
CA ASP A 302 -17.77 20.39 -3.74
C ASP A 302 -18.14 20.81 -5.15
N PHE A 303 -19.38 20.52 -5.53
CA PHE A 303 -19.97 21.03 -6.75
C PHE A 303 -20.66 22.36 -6.46
N VAL A 304 -20.06 23.44 -6.91
CA VAL A 304 -20.63 24.78 -6.77
C VAL A 304 -21.64 24.99 -7.89
N VAL A 305 -22.89 25.19 -7.52
CA VAL A 305 -23.94 25.53 -8.50
C VAL A 305 -23.81 27.02 -8.84
N PRO A 306 -23.71 27.39 -10.15
CA PRO A 306 -23.32 28.74 -10.58
C PRO A 306 -24.22 29.85 -10.09
N ASP A 307 -25.53 29.61 -9.93
CA ASP A 307 -26.54 30.62 -9.56
C ASP A 307 -26.92 30.57 -8.07
N GLY A 308 -26.22 29.73 -7.26
CA GLY A 308 -26.52 29.57 -5.85
C GLY A 308 -27.74 28.70 -5.54
N SER A 309 -28.34 28.05 -6.54
CA SER A 309 -29.41 27.07 -6.34
C SER A 309 -28.89 25.79 -5.69
N THR A 310 -29.78 24.93 -5.22
CA THR A 310 -29.39 23.65 -4.67
C THR A 310 -29.00 22.65 -5.76
N ALA A 311 -28.16 21.66 -5.44
CA ALA A 311 -27.80 20.59 -6.39
C ALA A 311 -29.04 19.85 -6.93
N ASN A 312 -30.09 19.72 -6.14
CA ASN A 312 -31.35 19.11 -6.58
C ASN A 312 -32.06 19.95 -7.64
N GLN A 313 -32.11 21.26 -7.43
CA GLN A 313 -32.74 22.20 -8.37
C GLN A 313 -31.96 22.27 -9.69
N GLU A 314 -30.63 22.30 -9.60
CA GLU A 314 -29.79 22.31 -10.81
C GLU A 314 -29.90 20.99 -11.58
N LEU A 315 -29.96 19.86 -10.90
CA LEU A 315 -30.18 18.57 -11.53
C LEU A 315 -31.53 18.52 -12.28
N ASP A 316 -32.60 19.00 -11.65
CA ASP A 316 -33.91 19.12 -12.29
C ASP A 316 -33.86 19.99 -13.55
N ARG A 317 -33.29 21.18 -13.42
CA ARG A 317 -33.17 22.13 -14.54
C ARG A 317 -32.44 21.50 -15.73
N LEU A 318 -31.30 20.86 -15.50
CA LEU A 318 -30.52 20.21 -16.53
C LEU A 318 -31.20 19.00 -17.15
N CYS A 319 -31.96 18.25 -16.38
CA CYS A 319 -32.76 17.15 -16.90
C CYS A 319 -33.95 17.63 -17.76
N ASP A 320 -34.59 18.74 -17.37
CA ASP A 320 -35.65 19.36 -18.17
C ASP A 320 -35.10 19.95 -19.49
N GLU A 321 -33.92 20.56 -19.48
CA GLU A 321 -33.21 20.99 -20.68
C GLU A 321 -32.90 19.82 -21.61
N GLY A 322 -32.29 18.72 -21.06
CA GLY A 322 -31.98 17.54 -21.83
C GLY A 322 -33.23 16.88 -22.43
N LEU A 323 -34.33 16.79 -21.68
CA LEU A 323 -35.62 16.27 -22.24
C LEU A 323 -36.10 17.09 -23.41
N ARG A 324 -35.99 18.44 -23.37
CA ARG A 324 -36.35 19.32 -24.49
C ARG A 324 -35.42 19.16 -25.68
N GLU A 325 -34.14 19.09 -25.46
CA GLU A 325 -33.11 18.90 -26.49
C GLU A 325 -33.34 17.60 -27.29
N TYR A 326 -33.68 16.49 -26.59
CA TYR A 326 -34.00 15.24 -27.23
C TYR A 326 -35.47 15.13 -27.73
N GLY A 327 -36.30 16.12 -27.52
CA GLY A 327 -37.72 16.09 -27.89
C GLY A 327 -38.56 15.10 -27.12
N PHE A 328 -38.19 14.82 -25.86
CA PHE A 328 -38.87 13.86 -24.98
C PHE A 328 -39.85 14.51 -23.99
N ASN A 329 -39.85 15.80 -23.88
CA ASN A 329 -40.69 16.59 -22.95
C ASN A 329 -42.22 16.39 -23.17
N SER A 330 -42.63 15.93 -24.36
CA SER A 330 -44.03 15.61 -24.69
C SER A 330 -44.37 14.10 -24.62
N LYS A 331 -43.38 13.24 -24.34
CA LYS A 331 -43.55 11.80 -24.26
C LYS A 331 -43.80 11.38 -22.82
N SER A 332 -44.99 10.90 -22.52
CA SER A 332 -45.44 10.59 -21.15
C SER A 332 -44.54 9.56 -20.44
N ASP A 333 -44.07 8.53 -21.15
CA ASP A 333 -43.23 7.46 -20.64
C ASP A 333 -41.86 7.99 -20.20
N TYR A 334 -41.24 8.91 -20.97
CA TYR A 334 -39.98 9.56 -20.63
C TYR A 334 -40.13 10.51 -19.44
N VAL A 335 -41.22 11.32 -19.44
CA VAL A 335 -41.51 12.26 -18.35
C VAL A 335 -41.78 11.54 -17.05
N GLU A 336 -42.48 10.44 -17.05
CA GLU A 336 -42.75 9.61 -15.87
C GLU A 336 -41.45 8.97 -15.36
N ARG A 337 -40.67 8.38 -16.26
CA ARG A 337 -39.41 7.71 -15.93
C ARG A 337 -38.40 8.68 -15.32
N ILE A 338 -38.20 9.88 -15.87
CA ILE A 338 -37.24 10.87 -15.33
C ILE A 338 -37.64 11.30 -13.92
N LYS A 339 -38.95 11.52 -13.65
CA LYS A 339 -39.45 11.85 -12.32
C LYS A 339 -39.16 10.76 -11.30
N GLN A 340 -39.36 9.50 -11.68
CA GLN A 340 -39.07 8.35 -10.82
C GLN A 340 -37.58 8.25 -10.50
N GLU A 341 -36.69 8.42 -11.49
CA GLU A 341 -35.24 8.38 -11.32
C GLU A 341 -34.74 9.55 -10.45
N LEU A 342 -35.18 10.79 -10.74
CA LEU A 342 -34.83 11.98 -9.98
C LEU A 342 -35.24 11.86 -8.50
N GLN A 343 -36.42 11.30 -8.23
CA GLN A 343 -36.84 11.09 -6.84
C GLN A 343 -35.87 10.18 -6.08
N VAL A 344 -35.48 9.04 -6.68
CA VAL A 344 -34.53 8.12 -6.07
C VAL A 344 -33.16 8.76 -5.88
N ILE A 345 -32.66 9.49 -6.88
CA ILE A 345 -31.35 10.17 -6.81
C ILE A 345 -31.32 11.22 -5.68
N LYS A 346 -32.40 12.02 -5.56
CA LYS A 346 -32.53 13.06 -4.53
C LYS A 346 -32.67 12.45 -3.12
N ASP A 347 -33.52 11.44 -2.97
CA ASP A 347 -33.74 10.76 -1.69
C ASP A 347 -32.44 10.12 -1.16
N ARG A 348 -31.52 9.74 -2.04
CA ARG A 348 -30.19 9.21 -1.71
C ARG A 348 -29.09 10.28 -1.59
N GLY A 349 -29.41 11.56 -1.90
CA GLY A 349 -28.41 12.64 -1.83
C GLY A 349 -27.36 12.59 -2.96
N PHE A 350 -27.65 11.92 -4.08
CA PHE A 350 -26.68 11.71 -5.17
C PHE A 350 -26.69 12.81 -6.25
N SER A 351 -27.46 13.86 -6.09
CA SER A 351 -27.54 14.93 -7.10
C SER A 351 -26.17 15.56 -7.40
N LYS A 352 -25.35 15.86 -6.39
CA LYS A 352 -23.97 16.36 -6.58
C LYS A 352 -23.11 15.39 -7.39
N TYR A 353 -23.27 14.09 -7.19
CA TYR A 353 -22.54 13.07 -7.92
C TYR A 353 -22.85 13.09 -9.42
N PHE A 354 -24.13 13.14 -9.79
CA PHE A 354 -24.53 13.25 -11.19
C PHE A 354 -24.05 14.54 -11.84
N LEU A 355 -24.13 15.68 -11.14
CA LEU A 355 -23.61 16.96 -11.63
C LEU A 355 -22.09 16.93 -11.83
N THR A 356 -21.37 16.29 -10.92
CA THR A 356 -19.93 16.07 -11.06
C THR A 356 -19.61 15.22 -12.29
N MET A 357 -20.32 14.11 -12.48
CA MET A 357 -20.14 13.22 -13.63
C MET A 357 -20.51 13.92 -14.96
N LYS A 358 -21.55 14.77 -14.96
CA LYS A 358 -21.87 15.61 -16.12
C LYS A 358 -20.71 16.54 -16.48
N ALA A 359 -20.13 17.22 -15.49
CA ALA A 359 -19.00 18.11 -15.74
C ALA A 359 -17.77 17.36 -16.29
N VAL A 360 -17.52 16.14 -15.82
CA VAL A 360 -16.48 15.24 -16.35
C VAL A 360 -16.77 14.85 -17.79
N SER A 361 -18.02 14.44 -18.08
CA SER A 361 -18.47 14.03 -19.40
C SER A 361 -18.42 15.16 -20.41
N ASP A 362 -18.87 16.36 -20.04
CA ASP A 362 -18.87 17.53 -20.92
C ASP A 362 -17.45 17.90 -21.34
N GLU A 363 -16.50 17.85 -20.42
CA GLU A 363 -15.09 18.14 -20.73
C GLU A 363 -14.46 17.05 -21.59
N ALA A 364 -14.71 15.78 -21.27
CA ALA A 364 -14.19 14.67 -22.05
C ALA A 364 -14.66 14.77 -23.51
N LYS A 365 -15.94 15.04 -23.75
CA LYS A 365 -16.51 15.18 -25.10
C LYS A 365 -15.95 16.36 -25.91
N LYS A 366 -15.52 17.45 -25.26
CA LYS A 366 -14.88 18.58 -25.92
C LYS A 366 -13.47 18.26 -26.41
N THR A 367 -12.77 17.39 -25.72
CA THR A 367 -11.32 17.23 -25.87
C THR A 367 -10.89 15.91 -26.48
N GLN A 368 -11.78 14.88 -26.48
CA GLN A 368 -11.42 13.54 -26.89
C GLN A 368 -12.65 12.68 -27.27
N LEU A 369 -12.39 11.51 -27.86
CA LEU A 369 -13.43 10.52 -28.12
C LEU A 369 -13.87 9.84 -26.81
N VAL A 370 -15.18 9.68 -26.67
CA VAL A 370 -15.82 9.01 -25.54
C VAL A 370 -16.69 7.85 -26.02
N GLY A 371 -16.78 6.80 -25.24
CA GLY A 371 -17.67 5.67 -25.50
C GLY A 371 -19.14 6.07 -25.33
N ALA A 372 -20.04 5.38 -26.04
CA ALA A 372 -21.47 5.62 -25.92
C ALA A 372 -22.05 5.26 -24.54
N GLY A 373 -21.32 4.50 -23.74
CA GLY A 373 -21.70 4.05 -22.40
C GLY A 373 -21.53 2.55 -22.24
N ARG A 374 -21.18 2.17 -21.05
CA ARG A 374 -21.09 0.77 -20.64
C ARG A 374 -21.57 0.62 -19.18
N GLY A 375 -21.63 -0.62 -18.70
CA GLY A 375 -22.05 -0.91 -17.33
C GLY A 375 -23.53 -0.64 -17.08
N SER A 376 -23.88 -0.54 -15.81
CA SER A 376 -25.27 -0.36 -15.36
C SER A 376 -25.82 1.04 -15.59
N ALA A 377 -24.97 2.06 -15.69
CA ALA A 377 -25.34 3.46 -15.89
C ALA A 377 -26.12 3.70 -17.19
N ALA A 378 -25.96 2.85 -18.21
CA ALA A 378 -26.77 2.87 -19.43
C ALA A 378 -28.27 2.65 -19.17
N GLY A 379 -28.66 2.13 -18.00
CA GLY A 379 -30.04 1.98 -17.57
C GLY A 379 -30.70 3.25 -17.01
N SER A 380 -29.96 4.38 -16.89
CA SER A 380 -30.46 5.63 -16.35
C SER A 380 -30.83 6.64 -17.44
N LEU A 381 -32.07 7.09 -17.43
CA LEU A 381 -32.54 8.17 -18.28
C LEU A 381 -31.94 9.53 -17.87
N VAL A 382 -31.73 9.76 -16.56
CA VAL A 382 -31.03 10.93 -16.05
C VAL A 382 -29.61 10.99 -16.63
N ALA A 383 -28.86 9.89 -16.59
CA ALA A 383 -27.52 9.84 -17.17
C ALA A 383 -27.51 10.08 -18.69
N TYR A 384 -28.54 9.63 -19.39
CA TYR A 384 -28.70 9.84 -20.85
C TYR A 384 -28.99 11.30 -21.19
N VAL A 385 -30.01 11.92 -20.56
CA VAL A 385 -30.37 13.32 -20.87
C VAL A 385 -29.33 14.35 -20.40
N LEU A 386 -28.53 13.99 -19.38
CA LEU A 386 -27.35 14.77 -18.97
C LEU A 386 -26.16 14.59 -19.92
N GLY A 387 -26.25 13.67 -20.86
CA GLY A 387 -25.16 13.35 -21.78
C GLY A 387 -24.02 12.57 -21.15
N ILE A 388 -24.20 11.98 -19.98
CA ILE A 388 -23.19 11.08 -19.35
C ILE A 388 -23.10 9.78 -20.15
N THR A 389 -24.25 9.23 -20.60
CA THR A 389 -24.30 8.08 -21.51
C THR A 389 -24.95 8.48 -22.84
N GLY A 390 -24.66 7.73 -23.90
CA GLY A 390 -25.26 7.92 -25.22
C GLY A 390 -26.30 6.84 -25.58
N ILE A 391 -26.78 6.08 -24.61
CA ILE A 391 -27.71 4.97 -24.81
C ILE A 391 -29.07 5.33 -24.20
N ASP A 392 -30.12 5.39 -25.03
CA ASP A 392 -31.49 5.62 -24.59
C ASP A 392 -32.04 4.37 -23.86
N PRO A 393 -32.23 4.44 -22.53
CA PRO A 393 -32.62 3.26 -21.75
C PRO A 393 -34.06 2.79 -22.06
N LEU A 394 -34.97 3.68 -22.44
CA LEU A 394 -36.35 3.28 -22.76
C LEU A 394 -36.42 2.56 -24.10
N LYS A 395 -35.69 3.08 -25.10
CA LYS A 395 -35.60 2.43 -26.41
C LYS A 395 -35.12 0.99 -26.35
N TYR A 396 -34.21 0.70 -25.43
CA TYR A 396 -33.62 -0.63 -25.26
C TYR A 396 -34.20 -1.42 -24.06
N GLY A 397 -35.25 -0.92 -23.43
CA GLY A 397 -35.91 -1.60 -22.30
C GLY A 397 -35.01 -1.82 -21.07
N LEU A 398 -34.04 -0.91 -20.82
CA LEU A 398 -33.11 -1.04 -19.73
C LEU A 398 -33.72 -0.57 -18.39
N LEU A 399 -33.43 -1.31 -17.33
CA LEU A 399 -34.00 -1.08 -16.01
C LEU A 399 -33.10 -0.18 -15.15
N PHE A 400 -33.65 0.93 -14.65
CA PHE A 400 -32.95 1.82 -13.69
C PHE A 400 -32.56 1.12 -12.39
N SER A 401 -33.40 0.20 -11.91
CA SER A 401 -33.15 -0.54 -10.66
C SER A 401 -31.90 -1.42 -10.69
N ARG A 402 -31.35 -1.72 -11.87
CA ARG A 402 -30.05 -2.41 -12.00
C ARG A 402 -28.88 -1.46 -11.80
N PHE A 403 -29.07 -0.16 -12.02
CA PHE A 403 -28.08 0.88 -11.81
C PHE A 403 -28.18 1.46 -10.40
N LEU A 404 -29.36 1.89 -9.99
CA LEU A 404 -29.60 2.47 -8.66
C LEU A 404 -30.90 1.97 -8.06
N ARG A 405 -30.82 1.33 -6.91
CA ARG A 405 -31.97 0.87 -6.15
C ARG A 405 -32.40 1.90 -5.12
N LYS A 406 -33.69 1.88 -4.74
CA LYS A 406 -34.24 2.77 -3.72
C LYS A 406 -33.62 2.58 -2.33
N ASP A 407 -33.10 1.40 -2.04
CA ASP A 407 -32.45 1.04 -0.78
C ASP A 407 -30.90 1.08 -0.84
N ALA A 408 -30.32 1.60 -1.94
CA ALA A 408 -28.88 1.69 -2.08
C ALA A 408 -28.25 2.61 -1.03
N THR A 409 -27.19 2.15 -0.38
CA THR A 409 -26.40 2.91 0.59
C THR A 409 -25.12 3.46 -0.04
N ASP A 410 -24.63 2.80 -1.06
CA ASP A 410 -23.39 3.15 -1.77
C ASP A 410 -23.71 4.00 -2.99
N TYR A 411 -22.72 4.81 -3.42
CA TYR A 411 -22.82 5.56 -4.66
C TYR A 411 -22.96 4.62 -5.86
N PRO A 412 -23.79 5.01 -6.87
CA PRO A 412 -23.87 4.23 -8.09
C PRO A 412 -22.53 4.29 -8.85
N ASP A 413 -22.18 3.19 -9.50
CA ASP A 413 -20.98 3.07 -10.30
C ASP A 413 -21.26 3.51 -11.75
N ILE A 414 -20.59 4.56 -12.22
CA ILE A 414 -20.68 5.07 -13.59
C ILE A 414 -19.38 4.76 -14.31
N ASP A 415 -19.39 3.69 -15.10
CA ASP A 415 -18.30 3.37 -16.03
C ASP A 415 -18.23 4.39 -17.16
N TYR A 416 -17.08 5.01 -17.37
CA TYR A 416 -16.91 6.06 -18.39
C TYR A 416 -15.65 5.80 -19.23
N ASP A 417 -15.82 5.47 -20.51
CA ASP A 417 -14.73 5.17 -21.42
C ASP A 417 -14.26 6.43 -22.16
N VAL A 418 -12.97 6.71 -22.11
CA VAL A 418 -12.33 7.84 -22.78
C VAL A 418 -11.07 7.37 -23.52
N SER A 419 -10.73 8.04 -24.64
CA SER A 419 -9.55 7.68 -25.45
C SER A 419 -8.23 8.03 -24.77
N ASP A 420 -8.19 9.04 -23.91
CA ASP A 420 -7.01 9.50 -23.17
C ASP A 420 -7.37 9.83 -21.71
N PRO A 421 -7.27 8.85 -20.79
CA PRO A 421 -7.56 9.07 -19.38
C PRO A 421 -6.63 10.09 -18.71
N MET A 422 -5.38 10.22 -19.19
CA MET A 422 -4.42 11.15 -18.59
C MET A 422 -4.81 12.60 -18.83
N LYS A 423 -5.25 12.93 -20.04
CA LYS A 423 -5.75 14.26 -20.38
C LYS A 423 -6.97 14.64 -19.54
N LEU A 424 -7.88 13.70 -19.31
CA LEU A 424 -9.01 13.91 -18.41
C LEU A 424 -8.55 14.16 -16.97
N LYS A 425 -7.60 13.37 -16.48
CA LYS A 425 -7.02 13.54 -15.14
C LYS A 425 -6.39 14.92 -14.96
N GLU A 426 -5.63 15.42 -15.94
CA GLU A 426 -5.04 16.77 -15.91
C GLU A 426 -6.11 17.86 -15.76
N PHE A 427 -7.21 17.73 -16.49
CA PHE A 427 -8.35 18.64 -16.35
C PHE A 427 -8.97 18.58 -14.95
N LEU A 428 -9.18 17.38 -14.40
CA LEU A 428 -9.73 17.19 -13.06
C LEU A 428 -8.83 17.79 -11.98
N ILE A 429 -7.51 17.60 -12.09
CA ILE A 429 -6.51 18.22 -11.21
C ILE A 429 -6.58 19.74 -11.27
N LYS A 430 -6.67 20.30 -12.47
CA LYS A 430 -6.79 21.75 -12.66
C LYS A 430 -8.08 22.31 -12.06
N LYS A 431 -9.16 21.54 -12.09
CA LYS A 431 -10.49 21.97 -11.61
C LYS A 431 -10.62 21.85 -10.09
N TRP A 432 -10.15 20.77 -9.50
CA TRP A 432 -10.37 20.44 -8.08
C TRP A 432 -9.11 20.40 -7.22
N GLY A 433 -7.95 20.53 -7.82
CA GLY A 433 -6.66 20.50 -7.13
C GLY A 433 -6.02 19.11 -7.10
N GLU A 434 -4.71 19.09 -7.01
CA GLU A 434 -3.87 17.89 -7.06
C GLU A 434 -4.14 16.94 -5.89
N ASN A 435 -4.43 17.48 -4.72
CA ASN A 435 -4.73 16.70 -3.51
C ASN A 435 -6.13 16.05 -3.51
N THR A 436 -7.00 16.46 -4.44
CA THR A 436 -8.37 15.94 -4.53
C THR A 436 -8.51 14.84 -5.56
N VAL A 437 -7.65 14.84 -6.58
CA VAL A 437 -7.68 13.90 -7.70
C VAL A 437 -6.52 12.93 -7.62
N VAL A 438 -6.78 11.76 -7.07
CA VAL A 438 -5.75 10.72 -6.86
C VAL A 438 -6.11 9.43 -7.60
N PRO A 439 -5.13 8.76 -8.22
CA PRO A 439 -5.37 7.45 -8.81
C PRO A 439 -5.60 6.40 -7.71
N ILE A 440 -6.55 5.50 -7.93
CA ILE A 440 -6.78 4.36 -7.05
C ILE A 440 -5.92 3.19 -7.53
N SER A 441 -5.15 2.60 -6.63
CA SER A 441 -4.41 1.36 -6.90
C SER A 441 -5.28 0.14 -6.66
N ASN A 442 -5.13 -0.86 -7.54
CA ASN A 442 -5.73 -2.17 -7.36
C ASN A 442 -4.68 -3.15 -6.85
N PHE A 443 -5.07 -3.98 -5.88
CA PHE A 443 -4.27 -5.12 -5.44
C PHE A 443 -4.79 -6.38 -6.14
N ASN A 444 -3.99 -6.90 -7.06
CA ASN A 444 -4.29 -8.18 -7.68
C ASN A 444 -3.80 -9.31 -6.78
N THR A 445 -4.71 -10.21 -6.41
CA THR A 445 -4.36 -11.47 -5.75
C THR A 445 -4.09 -12.56 -6.79
N LEU A 446 -3.13 -13.43 -6.48
CA LEU A 446 -2.90 -14.60 -7.33
C LEU A 446 -4.15 -15.49 -7.33
N GLN A 447 -4.78 -15.59 -8.48
CA GLN A 447 -5.91 -16.50 -8.68
C GLN A 447 -5.38 -17.91 -8.95
N LEU A 448 -6.15 -18.94 -8.62
CA LEU A 448 -5.75 -20.33 -8.75
C LEU A 448 -5.10 -20.66 -10.12
N ARG A 449 -5.65 -20.13 -11.20
CA ARG A 449 -5.11 -20.35 -12.55
C ARG A 449 -3.72 -19.76 -12.77
N SER A 450 -3.50 -18.52 -12.33
CA SER A 450 -2.19 -17.87 -12.44
C SER A 450 -1.19 -18.51 -11.49
N LEU A 451 -1.62 -18.82 -10.26
CA LEU A 451 -0.77 -19.49 -9.27
C LEU A 451 -0.26 -20.86 -9.78
N ILE A 452 -1.14 -21.71 -10.34
CA ILE A 452 -0.74 -22.99 -10.90
C ILE A 452 0.28 -22.79 -12.03
N LYS A 453 0.07 -21.82 -12.93
CA LYS A 453 0.98 -21.52 -14.03
C LYS A 453 2.35 -21.07 -13.55
N ASP A 454 2.39 -20.21 -12.55
CA ASP A 454 3.64 -19.68 -12.01
C ASP A 454 4.42 -20.77 -11.25
N ILE A 455 3.75 -21.59 -10.47
CA ILE A 455 4.36 -22.75 -9.80
C ILE A 455 4.84 -23.78 -10.83
N SER A 456 4.04 -24.09 -11.84
CA SER A 456 4.41 -25.03 -12.89
C SER A 456 5.65 -24.56 -13.67
N LYS A 457 5.78 -23.26 -13.90
CA LYS A 457 6.97 -22.66 -14.50
C LYS A 457 8.20 -22.85 -13.61
N PHE A 458 8.03 -22.73 -12.29
CA PHE A 458 9.10 -23.01 -11.33
C PHE A 458 9.61 -24.46 -11.43
N TYR A 459 8.71 -25.43 -11.57
CA TYR A 459 9.07 -26.85 -11.73
C TYR A 459 9.39 -27.24 -13.17
N GLY A 460 9.54 -26.30 -14.11
CA GLY A 460 9.91 -26.57 -15.51
C GLY A 460 8.86 -27.30 -16.33
N VAL A 461 7.59 -27.32 -15.89
CA VAL A 461 6.49 -27.96 -16.63
C VAL A 461 6.14 -27.15 -17.89
N ASP A 462 5.89 -27.83 -19.00
CA ASP A 462 5.56 -27.18 -20.28
C ASP A 462 4.32 -26.31 -20.18
N PHE A 463 4.43 -25.07 -20.65
CA PHE A 463 3.37 -24.07 -20.55
C PHE A 463 2.09 -24.48 -21.31
N THR A 464 2.22 -25.22 -22.43
CA THR A 464 1.08 -25.66 -23.23
C THR A 464 0.28 -26.73 -22.50
N GLU A 465 0.96 -27.65 -21.81
CA GLU A 465 0.32 -28.68 -20.99
C GLU A 465 -0.39 -28.06 -19.81
N VAL A 466 0.25 -27.14 -19.09
CA VAL A 466 -0.34 -26.42 -17.95
C VAL A 466 -1.58 -25.62 -18.39
N ASN A 467 -1.53 -25.00 -19.57
CA ASN A 467 -2.70 -24.27 -20.09
C ASN A 467 -3.89 -25.18 -20.40
N LYS A 468 -3.66 -26.36 -20.97
CA LYS A 468 -4.71 -27.36 -21.23
C LYS A 468 -5.37 -27.78 -19.91
N VAL A 469 -4.56 -28.22 -18.94
CA VAL A 469 -5.05 -28.69 -17.64
C VAL A 469 -5.80 -27.58 -16.87
N THR A 470 -5.19 -26.39 -16.74
CA THR A 470 -5.82 -25.29 -16.00
C THR A 470 -7.09 -24.76 -16.65
N SER A 471 -7.24 -24.89 -17.95
CA SER A 471 -8.47 -24.51 -18.65
C SER A 471 -9.65 -25.45 -18.35
N VAL A 472 -9.37 -26.75 -18.19
CA VAL A 472 -10.37 -27.75 -17.80
C VAL A 472 -10.70 -27.62 -16.32
N MET A 473 -9.69 -27.58 -15.45
CA MET A 473 -9.89 -27.49 -14.00
C MET A 473 -10.80 -26.31 -13.59
N ILE A 474 -10.65 -25.14 -14.22
CA ILE A 474 -11.45 -23.98 -13.86
C ILE A 474 -12.91 -24.14 -14.32
N LYS A 475 -13.14 -24.77 -15.47
CA LYS A 475 -14.50 -25.05 -15.90
C LYS A 475 -15.25 -25.98 -14.94
N GLU A 476 -14.55 -26.90 -14.32
CA GLU A 476 -15.12 -27.91 -13.41
C GLU A 476 -15.11 -27.45 -11.95
N ALA A 477 -14.00 -26.88 -11.48
CA ALA A 477 -13.83 -26.48 -10.08
C ALA A 477 -14.63 -25.23 -9.69
N THR A 478 -14.79 -24.25 -10.58
CA THR A 478 -15.50 -23.00 -10.25
C THR A 478 -16.99 -23.23 -9.90
N PRO A 479 -17.76 -24.05 -10.65
CA PRO A 479 -19.12 -24.36 -10.27
C PRO A 479 -19.22 -25.19 -8.98
N ALA A 480 -18.29 -26.13 -8.77
CA ALA A 480 -18.24 -26.94 -7.56
C ALA A 480 -17.89 -26.10 -6.32
N ALA A 481 -16.92 -25.20 -6.42
CA ALA A 481 -16.56 -24.27 -5.34
C ALA A 481 -17.70 -23.29 -5.02
N LYS A 482 -18.37 -22.75 -6.02
CA LYS A 482 -19.55 -21.90 -5.82
C LYS A 482 -20.70 -22.65 -5.14
N LYS A 483 -20.85 -23.94 -5.43
CA LYS A 483 -21.89 -24.77 -4.80
C LYS A 483 -21.55 -25.15 -3.35
N ALA A 484 -20.26 -25.25 -3.01
CA ALA A 484 -19.79 -25.63 -1.68
C ALA A 484 -19.66 -24.43 -0.72
N HIS A 485 -19.40 -23.22 -1.23
CA HIS A 485 -19.06 -22.02 -0.44
C HIS A 485 -19.94 -20.80 -0.77
N GLY A 486 -20.91 -20.96 -1.67
CA GLY A 486 -21.86 -19.95 -2.15
C GLY A 486 -22.86 -19.49 -1.24
#